data_396c2f3ce94dde0c2b2a01a3dfde4732
#
_entry.id   396c2f3ce94dde0c2b2a01a3dfde4732
#
_cell.length_a   1.000
_cell.length_b   1.000
_cell.length_c   1.000
_cell.angle_alpha   90.00
_cell.angle_beta   90.00
_cell.angle_gamma   90.00
#
_symmetry.space_group_name_H-M   'P 1'
#
loop_
_entity.id
_entity.type
_entity.pdbx_description
1 polymer ?
#
loop_
_entity_poly.entity_id
_entity_poly.type
_entity_poly.pdbx_seq_one_letter_code
_entity_poly.pdbx_strand_id
1 'polypeptide(L)'
;MTQVWEYIKIALMNIRSNKGRSILTMLGIIIGISSVIMIISIGNGVKSGINGELNSMAGGQIAVYSSDTAENGTEVIFTEEDMDAIQEKVPNVKAVTPSWSFSGSATGRKGTFDAAATFGKAGLEYSSQDPIIKGRYFTDSDYYTANKVCVITESSAKTLFGNTNVIGMSFDYTLYGVTQEFTIVGIRKDNASKLFGMGGNGTVTIEAPISTISDGYGFYVEYTDLLIVSDGAENAAQVAKDVVRLLENRHGVRGQNAILVQNFNDIMSQMDQILS
;
A
#
# COMPACT_ATOMS: atom_id res chain seq x y z
N MET A 1 39.92 -39.84 -31.31
CA MET A 1 39.61 -38.37 -31.34
C MET A 1 39.47 -37.79 -32.74
N THR A 2 40.04 -38.36 -33.76
CA THR A 2 40.00 -37.90 -35.18
C THR A 2 38.61 -38.02 -35.82
N GLN A 3 37.85 -39.07 -35.59
CA GLN A 3 36.52 -39.29 -36.18
C GLN A 3 35.48 -38.24 -35.75
N VAL A 4 35.46 -37.83 -34.47
CA VAL A 4 34.53 -36.81 -33.97
C VAL A 4 34.79 -35.45 -34.62
N TRP A 5 36.06 -35.13 -34.85
CA TRP A 5 36.45 -33.88 -35.52
C TRP A 5 36.03 -33.86 -36.99
N GLU A 6 36.08 -34.99 -37.68
CA GLU A 6 35.59 -35.12 -39.07
C GLU A 6 34.08 -34.92 -39.16
N TYR A 7 33.30 -35.53 -38.24
CA TYR A 7 31.84 -35.32 -38.17
C TYR A 7 31.48 -33.87 -37.94
N ILE A 8 32.17 -33.15 -37.02
CA ILE A 8 31.98 -31.74 -36.78
C ILE A 8 32.27 -30.90 -38.04
N LYS A 9 33.36 -31.24 -38.77
CA LYS A 9 33.74 -30.55 -40.01
C LYS A 9 32.68 -30.73 -41.10
N ILE A 10 32.18 -31.96 -41.28
CA ILE A 10 31.10 -32.26 -42.23
C ILE A 10 29.82 -31.53 -41.86
N ALA A 11 29.44 -31.50 -40.58
CA ALA A 11 28.26 -30.76 -40.09
C ALA A 11 28.36 -29.25 -40.36
N LEU A 12 29.53 -28.65 -40.11
CA LEU A 12 29.81 -27.25 -40.42
C LEU A 12 29.78 -26.93 -41.91
N MET A 13 30.28 -27.85 -42.75
CA MET A 13 30.19 -27.74 -44.22
C MET A 13 28.74 -27.76 -44.71
N ASN A 14 27.90 -28.68 -44.15
CA ASN A 14 26.48 -28.78 -44.50
C ASN A 14 25.71 -27.48 -44.10
N ILE A 15 25.98 -26.89 -42.92
CA ILE A 15 25.43 -25.61 -42.50
C ILE A 15 25.85 -24.51 -43.50
N ARG A 16 27.10 -24.53 -43.93
CA ARG A 16 27.64 -23.50 -44.83
C ARG A 16 27.12 -23.62 -46.25
N SER A 17 26.80 -24.84 -46.75
CA SER A 17 26.20 -25.08 -48.05
C SER A 17 24.71 -24.75 -48.13
N ASN A 18 23.98 -24.80 -47.02
CA ASN A 18 22.55 -24.52 -46.92
C ASN A 18 22.25 -23.36 -45.94
N LYS A 19 22.97 -22.25 -46.05
CA LYS A 19 22.93 -21.11 -45.12
C LYS A 19 21.50 -20.60 -44.82
N GLY A 20 20.66 -20.44 -45.86
CA GLY A 20 19.31 -19.91 -45.70
C GLY A 20 18.45 -20.78 -44.80
N ARG A 21 18.45 -22.10 -45.03
CA ARG A 21 17.68 -23.05 -44.22
C ARG A 21 18.20 -23.13 -42.79
N SER A 22 19.53 -23.16 -42.63
CA SER A 22 20.18 -23.24 -41.30
C SER A 22 19.94 -21.97 -40.46
N ILE A 23 20.01 -20.80 -41.07
CA ILE A 23 19.71 -19.52 -40.41
C ILE A 23 18.25 -19.48 -40.00
N LEU A 24 17.32 -19.88 -40.88
CA LEU A 24 15.88 -19.83 -40.59
C LEU A 24 15.50 -20.77 -39.41
N THR A 25 16.09 -21.98 -39.40
CA THR A 25 15.85 -22.93 -38.30
C THR A 25 16.46 -22.45 -36.97
N MET A 26 17.70 -21.92 -37.00
CA MET A 26 18.30 -21.33 -35.79
C MET A 26 17.54 -20.12 -35.30
N LEU A 27 17.08 -19.26 -36.20
CA LEU A 27 16.25 -18.10 -35.82
C LEU A 27 14.95 -18.53 -35.14
N GLY A 28 14.29 -19.56 -35.68
CA GLY A 28 13.07 -20.11 -35.05
C GLY A 28 13.30 -20.65 -33.64
N ILE A 29 14.40 -21.37 -33.43
CA ILE A 29 14.78 -21.88 -32.11
C ILE A 29 15.12 -20.74 -31.15
N ILE A 30 15.89 -19.75 -31.59
CA ILE A 30 16.25 -18.58 -30.77
C ILE A 30 15.01 -17.82 -30.35
N ILE A 31 14.10 -17.51 -31.29
CA ILE A 31 12.84 -16.81 -30.99
C ILE A 31 12.00 -17.63 -30.00
N GLY A 32 11.87 -18.94 -30.23
CA GLY A 32 11.11 -19.82 -29.36
C GLY A 32 11.64 -19.83 -27.93
N ILE A 33 12.93 -20.05 -27.75
CA ILE A 33 13.57 -20.08 -26.42
C ILE A 33 13.52 -18.68 -25.76
N SER A 34 13.83 -17.63 -26.53
CA SER A 34 13.79 -16.25 -26.00
C SER A 34 12.39 -15.85 -25.55
N SER A 35 11.35 -16.26 -26.27
CA SER A 35 9.94 -15.99 -25.87
C SER A 35 9.60 -16.66 -24.56
N VAL A 36 9.99 -17.90 -24.36
CA VAL A 36 9.72 -18.64 -23.09
C VAL A 36 10.46 -17.99 -21.94
N ILE A 37 11.75 -17.67 -22.13
CA ILE A 37 12.56 -16.99 -21.09
C ILE A 37 11.92 -15.61 -20.75
N MET A 38 11.48 -14.86 -21.74
CA MET A 38 10.85 -13.55 -21.55
C MET A 38 9.56 -13.67 -20.74
N ILE A 39 8.68 -14.63 -21.07
CA ILE A 39 7.43 -14.84 -20.35
C ILE A 39 7.70 -15.21 -18.90
N ILE A 40 8.62 -16.13 -18.63
CA ILE A 40 8.99 -16.54 -17.27
C ILE A 40 9.61 -15.38 -16.51
N SER A 41 10.48 -14.59 -17.15
CA SER A 41 11.13 -13.43 -16.52
C SER A 41 10.13 -12.33 -16.15
N ILE A 42 9.18 -12.04 -17.04
CA ILE A 42 8.08 -11.09 -16.77
C ILE A 42 7.21 -11.61 -15.62
N GLY A 43 6.81 -12.89 -15.65
CA GLY A 43 6.01 -13.50 -14.59
C GLY A 43 6.69 -13.41 -13.23
N ASN A 44 7.97 -13.76 -13.16
CA ASN A 44 8.75 -13.66 -11.92
C ASN A 44 8.95 -12.20 -11.48
N GLY A 45 9.14 -11.27 -12.42
CA GLY A 45 9.26 -9.85 -12.13
C GLY A 45 7.97 -9.26 -11.54
N VAL A 46 6.83 -9.60 -12.12
CA VAL A 46 5.50 -9.19 -11.60
C VAL A 46 5.25 -9.79 -10.21
N LYS A 47 5.50 -11.10 -10.05
CA LYS A 47 5.36 -11.77 -8.74
C LYS A 47 6.27 -11.14 -7.68
N SER A 48 7.51 -10.86 -8.00
CA SER A 48 8.44 -10.20 -7.07
C SER A 48 8.03 -8.77 -6.74
N GLY A 49 7.50 -8.02 -7.73
CA GLY A 49 6.98 -6.67 -7.53
C GLY A 49 5.77 -6.65 -6.61
N ILE A 50 4.80 -7.52 -6.86
CA ILE A 50 3.60 -7.67 -6.02
C ILE A 50 3.99 -8.09 -4.60
N ASN A 51 4.83 -9.11 -4.45
CA ASN A 51 5.27 -9.57 -3.13
C ASN A 51 6.08 -8.50 -2.38
N GLY A 52 6.89 -7.72 -3.07
CA GLY A 52 7.62 -6.59 -2.47
C GLY A 52 6.68 -5.51 -1.93
N GLU A 53 5.64 -5.16 -2.70
CA GLU A 53 4.62 -4.20 -2.29
C GLU A 53 3.81 -4.72 -1.11
N LEU A 54 3.29 -5.92 -1.23
CA LEU A 54 2.50 -6.56 -0.18
C LEU A 54 3.32 -6.74 1.10
N ASN A 55 4.60 -7.09 1.03
CA ASN A 55 5.47 -7.16 2.20
C ASN A 55 5.76 -5.79 2.81
N SER A 56 5.82 -4.72 2.02
CA SER A 56 5.97 -3.36 2.54
C SER A 56 4.71 -2.86 3.27
N MET A 57 3.55 -3.34 2.83
CA MET A 57 2.25 -3.08 3.47
C MET A 57 1.96 -4.08 4.61
N ALA A 58 2.43 -5.32 4.51
CA ALA A 58 2.00 -6.46 5.32
C ALA A 58 2.65 -6.57 6.71
N GLY A 59 3.35 -5.55 7.19
CA GLY A 59 4.04 -5.56 8.49
C GLY A 59 3.14 -5.76 9.72
N GLY A 60 2.18 -6.72 9.65
CA GLY A 60 1.26 -6.98 10.73
C GLY A 60 -0.04 -6.16 10.67
N GLN A 61 -0.41 -5.64 9.50
CA GLN A 61 -1.65 -4.87 9.32
C GLN A 61 -2.90 -5.76 9.37
N ILE A 62 -3.90 -5.28 10.06
CA ILE A 62 -5.20 -5.92 10.25
C ILE A 62 -6.25 -4.84 10.01
N ALA A 63 -7.07 -5.01 8.98
CA ALA A 63 -8.24 -4.17 8.77
C ALA A 63 -9.43 -4.77 9.55
N VAL A 64 -10.07 -3.94 10.33
CA VAL A 64 -11.29 -4.29 11.08
C VAL A 64 -12.39 -3.36 10.64
N TYR A 65 -13.53 -3.90 10.25
CA TYR A 65 -14.64 -3.10 9.72
C TYR A 65 -16.00 -3.63 10.22
N SER A 66 -16.93 -2.71 10.31
CA SER A 66 -18.32 -3.03 10.60
C SER A 66 -18.95 -3.74 9.42
N SER A 67 -19.75 -4.75 9.68
CA SER A 67 -20.43 -5.53 8.65
C SER A 67 -21.83 -4.99 8.38
N ASP A 68 -22.10 -4.61 7.14
CA ASP A 68 -23.43 -4.23 6.65
C ASP A 68 -24.41 -5.41 6.63
N THR A 69 -23.90 -6.65 6.78
CA THR A 69 -24.66 -7.89 6.71
C THR A 69 -24.82 -8.57 8.06
N ALA A 70 -24.67 -7.84 9.16
CA ALA A 70 -24.94 -8.36 10.50
C ALA A 70 -26.35 -8.94 10.58
N GLU A 71 -26.52 -10.11 11.24
CA GLU A 71 -27.81 -10.86 11.28
C GLU A 71 -29.00 -10.02 11.78
N ASN A 72 -28.73 -8.95 12.54
CA ASN A 72 -29.75 -8.03 13.08
C ASN A 72 -29.74 -6.64 12.42
N GLY A 73 -28.97 -6.42 11.35
CA GLY A 73 -28.82 -5.10 10.72
C GLY A 73 -28.16 -4.05 11.64
N THR A 74 -27.39 -4.49 12.65
CA THR A 74 -26.72 -3.58 13.59
C THR A 74 -25.37 -3.18 13.00
N GLU A 75 -25.29 -1.97 12.50
CA GLU A 75 -24.00 -1.37 12.14
C GLU A 75 -23.24 -0.98 13.41
N VAL A 76 -21.98 -1.37 13.50
CA VAL A 76 -21.10 -1.03 14.62
C VAL A 76 -20.30 0.20 14.26
N ILE A 77 -20.48 1.28 15.01
CA ILE A 77 -19.64 2.49 14.89
C ILE A 77 -18.57 2.40 15.98
N PHE A 78 -17.32 2.38 15.58
CA PHE A 78 -16.20 2.36 16.52
C PHE A 78 -15.98 3.74 17.11
N THR A 79 -15.51 3.76 18.35
CA THR A 79 -15.26 4.98 19.12
C THR A 79 -13.76 5.13 19.46
N GLU A 80 -13.37 6.30 19.98
CA GLU A 80 -12.01 6.49 20.49
C GLU A 80 -11.74 5.56 21.68
N GLU A 81 -12.74 5.34 22.53
CA GLU A 81 -12.64 4.42 23.67
C GLU A 81 -12.46 2.96 23.22
N ASP A 82 -12.90 2.59 22.03
CA ASP A 82 -12.63 1.27 21.44
C ASP A 82 -11.18 1.16 21.01
N MET A 83 -10.65 2.20 20.35
CA MET A 83 -9.24 2.25 19.95
C MET A 83 -8.32 2.21 21.17
N ASP A 84 -8.63 2.97 22.21
CA ASP A 84 -7.88 2.97 23.47
C ASP A 84 -7.94 1.60 24.15
N ALA A 85 -9.13 0.98 24.18
CA ALA A 85 -9.31 -0.35 24.77
C ALA A 85 -8.53 -1.43 24.00
N ILE A 86 -8.43 -1.33 22.68
CA ILE A 86 -7.60 -2.24 21.87
C ILE A 86 -6.12 -2.04 22.22
N GLN A 87 -5.67 -0.77 22.23
CA GLN A 87 -4.28 -0.45 22.51
C GLN A 87 -3.82 -0.89 23.91
N GLU A 88 -4.71 -0.80 24.91
CA GLU A 88 -4.40 -1.13 26.30
C GLU A 88 -4.53 -2.62 26.61
N LYS A 89 -5.53 -3.31 26.03
CA LYS A 89 -5.93 -4.66 26.47
C LYS A 89 -5.51 -5.79 25.54
N VAL A 90 -5.22 -5.46 24.26
CA VAL A 90 -4.77 -6.48 23.31
C VAL A 90 -3.26 -6.48 23.24
N PRO A 91 -2.59 -7.58 23.62
CA PRO A 91 -1.13 -7.66 23.55
C PRO A 91 -0.63 -7.63 22.10
N ASN A 92 0.59 -7.18 21.90
CA ASN A 92 1.26 -7.08 20.60
C ASN A 92 0.57 -6.14 19.60
N VAL A 93 -0.22 -5.18 20.05
CA VAL A 93 -0.73 -4.07 19.23
C VAL A 93 0.27 -2.93 19.29
N LYS A 94 0.77 -2.54 18.13
CA LYS A 94 1.68 -1.41 17.95
C LYS A 94 0.94 -0.10 17.76
N ALA A 95 -0.14 -0.12 16.97
CA ALA A 95 -0.96 1.06 16.71
C ALA A 95 -2.39 0.67 16.34
N VAL A 96 -3.31 1.58 16.66
CA VAL A 96 -4.72 1.54 16.24
C VAL A 96 -5.07 2.91 15.66
N THR A 97 -5.67 2.94 14.49
CA THR A 97 -6.04 4.19 13.81
C THR A 97 -7.22 3.96 12.87
N PRO A 98 -8.15 4.90 12.72
CA PRO A 98 -9.01 4.89 11.55
C PRO A 98 -8.15 5.14 10.31
N SER A 99 -8.58 4.63 9.16
CA SER A 99 -7.83 4.80 7.91
C SER A 99 -8.79 5.05 6.76
N TRP A 100 -9.03 6.32 6.48
CA TRP A 100 -9.90 6.74 5.38
C TRP A 100 -9.08 7.28 4.22
N SER A 101 -9.37 6.80 3.02
CA SER A 101 -8.69 7.24 1.80
C SER A 101 -9.65 7.95 0.87
N PHE A 102 -9.24 9.13 0.40
CA PHE A 102 -9.99 9.93 -0.54
C PHE A 102 -9.14 10.29 -1.76
N SER A 103 -9.78 10.29 -2.93
CA SER A 103 -9.19 10.80 -4.15
C SER A 103 -9.65 12.23 -4.39
N GLY A 104 -8.71 13.10 -4.70
CA GLY A 104 -8.94 14.51 -4.95
C GLY A 104 -7.85 15.09 -5.84
N SER A 105 -7.60 16.39 -5.73
CA SER A 105 -6.50 17.04 -6.44
C SER A 105 -5.63 17.85 -5.49
N ALA A 106 -4.32 17.87 -5.77
CA ALA A 106 -3.35 18.66 -5.03
C ALA A 106 -2.74 19.72 -5.95
N THR A 107 -2.78 20.99 -5.52
CA THR A 107 -2.24 22.13 -6.26
C THR A 107 -1.02 22.69 -5.55
N GLY A 108 0.13 22.55 -6.20
CA GLY A 108 1.40 23.09 -5.73
C GLY A 108 2.00 24.09 -6.72
N ARG A 109 3.28 24.41 -6.54
CA ARG A 109 3.98 25.39 -7.42
C ARG A 109 4.05 24.98 -8.89
N LYS A 110 4.03 23.68 -9.20
CA LYS A 110 4.14 23.16 -10.58
C LYS A 110 2.80 22.96 -11.26
N GLY A 111 1.70 23.15 -10.54
CA GLY A 111 0.34 22.96 -11.06
C GLY A 111 -0.51 22.05 -10.20
N THR A 112 -1.60 21.57 -10.78
CA THR A 112 -2.58 20.71 -10.14
C THR A 112 -2.40 19.27 -10.64
N PHE A 113 -2.43 18.32 -9.72
CA PHE A 113 -2.21 16.89 -9.97
C PHE A 113 -3.28 16.08 -9.24
N ASP A 114 -3.58 14.90 -9.75
CA ASP A 114 -4.40 13.94 -9.03
C ASP A 114 -3.74 13.57 -7.70
N ALA A 115 -4.53 13.45 -6.65
CA ALA A 115 -4.03 13.16 -5.32
C ALA A 115 -4.85 12.07 -4.63
N ALA A 116 -4.15 11.18 -3.92
CA ALA A 116 -4.72 10.21 -3.01
C ALA A 116 -4.28 10.57 -1.58
N ALA A 117 -5.24 10.93 -0.74
CA ALA A 117 -4.97 11.31 0.65
C ALA A 117 -5.55 10.25 1.59
N THR A 118 -4.72 9.75 2.51
CA THR A 118 -5.13 8.87 3.59
C THR A 118 -5.13 9.64 4.89
N PHE A 119 -6.25 9.57 5.60
CA PHE A 119 -6.48 10.28 6.84
C PHE A 119 -6.59 9.29 8.01
N GLY A 120 -5.92 9.61 9.12
CA GLY A 120 -5.91 8.77 10.32
C GLY A 120 -5.42 9.50 11.56
N LYS A 121 -5.19 8.76 12.64
CA LYS A 121 -4.46 9.23 13.84
C LYS A 121 -2.95 9.01 13.65
N ALA A 122 -2.12 9.44 14.60
CA ALA A 122 -0.66 9.31 14.50
C ALA A 122 -0.19 7.85 14.26
N GLY A 123 -0.95 6.86 14.72
CA GLY A 123 -0.71 5.44 14.46
C GLY A 123 -0.68 5.04 12.98
N LEU A 124 -1.21 5.88 12.07
CA LEU A 124 -1.13 5.69 10.63
C LEU A 124 0.33 5.68 10.13
N GLU A 125 1.29 6.24 10.86
CA GLU A 125 2.72 6.13 10.56
C GLU A 125 3.16 4.69 10.31
N TYR A 126 2.62 3.76 11.09
CA TYR A 126 2.97 2.34 11.06
C TYR A 126 2.23 1.55 9.98
N SER A 127 1.35 2.19 9.20
CA SER A 127 0.70 1.58 8.04
C SER A 127 1.67 1.31 6.87
N SER A 128 2.87 1.85 6.92
CA SER A 128 3.93 1.61 5.95
C SER A 128 5.24 1.36 6.67
N GLN A 129 6.06 0.48 6.13
CA GLN A 129 7.44 0.27 6.59
C GLN A 129 8.42 1.31 6.03
N ASP A 130 7.97 2.14 5.10
CA ASP A 130 8.81 3.18 4.51
C ASP A 130 9.09 4.30 5.52
N PRO A 131 10.36 4.63 5.78
CA PRO A 131 10.72 5.58 6.82
C PRO A 131 10.39 7.02 6.43
N ILE A 132 10.19 7.87 7.43
CA ILE A 132 10.23 9.32 7.27
C ILE A 132 11.69 9.73 7.05
N ILE A 133 11.99 10.28 5.88
CA ILE A 133 13.36 10.64 5.48
C ILE A 133 13.70 12.11 5.77
N LYS A 134 12.69 12.96 5.95
CA LYS A 134 12.84 14.38 6.33
C LYS A 134 11.68 14.82 7.19
N GLY A 135 11.95 15.71 8.14
CA GLY A 135 10.94 16.25 9.04
C GLY A 135 10.46 15.25 10.08
N ARG A 136 9.16 15.26 10.38
CA ARG A 136 8.50 14.40 11.36
C ARG A 136 7.18 13.86 10.81
N TYR A 137 6.65 12.83 11.44
CA TYR A 137 5.25 12.45 11.24
C TYR A 137 4.34 13.42 12.01
N PHE A 138 3.03 13.47 11.66
CA PHE A 138 2.07 14.21 12.49
C PHE A 138 1.80 13.45 13.79
N THR A 139 1.41 14.16 14.82
CA THR A 139 1.27 13.66 16.19
C THR A 139 -0.20 13.62 16.60
N ASP A 140 -0.50 12.94 17.72
CA ASP A 140 -1.84 12.99 18.31
C ASP A 140 -2.24 14.42 18.71
N SER A 141 -1.28 15.29 19.06
CA SER A 141 -1.56 16.71 19.26
C SER A 141 -2.07 17.40 17.98
N ASP A 142 -1.48 17.06 16.81
CA ASP A 142 -1.95 17.58 15.53
C ASP A 142 -3.37 17.07 15.21
N TYR A 143 -3.67 15.83 15.60
CA TYR A 143 -5.02 15.26 15.48
C TYR A 143 -6.02 15.98 16.38
N TYR A 144 -5.77 16.13 17.69
CA TYR A 144 -6.71 16.74 18.62
C TYR A 144 -6.95 18.23 18.36
N THR A 145 -5.98 18.93 17.75
CA THR A 145 -6.12 20.35 17.40
C THR A 145 -6.56 20.56 15.95
N ALA A 146 -6.85 19.49 15.21
CA ALA A 146 -7.20 19.51 13.79
C ALA A 146 -6.20 20.34 12.95
N ASN A 147 -4.90 20.24 13.28
CA ASN A 147 -3.86 20.95 12.55
C ASN A 147 -3.78 20.44 11.11
N LYS A 148 -3.86 21.33 10.14
CA LYS A 148 -3.76 21.04 8.70
C LYS A 148 -2.31 20.80 8.29
N VAL A 149 -1.72 19.78 8.87
CA VAL A 149 -0.36 19.30 8.56
C VAL A 149 -0.43 17.97 7.84
N CYS A 150 0.57 17.67 7.04
CA CYS A 150 0.61 16.42 6.30
C CYS A 150 2.03 15.87 6.10
N VAL A 151 2.08 14.59 5.82
CA VAL A 151 3.25 13.90 5.30
C VAL A 151 2.99 13.54 3.85
N ILE A 152 3.97 13.75 2.99
CA ILE A 152 3.90 13.40 1.57
C ILE A 152 5.07 12.49 1.19
N THR A 153 4.97 11.79 0.06
CA THR A 153 6.08 10.98 -0.43
C THR A 153 7.12 11.84 -1.16
N GLU A 154 8.32 11.30 -1.33
CA GLU A 154 9.41 11.98 -2.03
C GLU A 154 9.04 12.34 -3.49
N SER A 155 8.37 11.41 -4.19
CA SER A 155 7.85 11.65 -5.54
C SER A 155 6.79 12.75 -5.57
N SER A 156 5.89 12.78 -4.58
CA SER A 156 4.87 13.82 -4.43
C SER A 156 5.49 15.20 -4.24
N ALA A 157 6.55 15.31 -3.43
CA ALA A 157 7.30 16.55 -3.27
C ALA A 157 7.91 17.04 -4.60
N LYS A 158 8.49 16.13 -5.37
CA LYS A 158 9.04 16.44 -6.71
C LYS A 158 7.94 16.85 -7.71
N THR A 159 6.78 16.20 -7.64
CA THR A 159 5.62 16.50 -8.49
C THR A 159 5.08 17.90 -8.19
N LEU A 160 4.81 18.21 -6.92
CA LEU A 160 4.20 19.50 -6.53
C LEU A 160 5.18 20.68 -6.60
N PHE A 161 6.47 20.47 -6.30
CA PHE A 161 7.41 21.56 -6.09
C PHE A 161 8.70 21.46 -6.93
N GLY A 162 8.97 20.32 -7.57
CA GLY A 162 10.17 20.07 -8.36
C GLY A 162 11.41 19.67 -7.54
N ASN A 163 11.32 19.63 -6.22
CA ASN A 163 12.42 19.24 -5.31
C ASN A 163 11.87 18.63 -4.02
N THR A 164 12.76 18.13 -3.17
CA THR A 164 12.42 17.47 -1.89
C THR A 164 12.73 18.33 -0.66
N ASN A 165 13.04 19.62 -0.83
CA ASN A 165 13.26 20.53 0.28
C ASN A 165 12.00 21.39 0.52
N VAL A 166 10.93 20.73 0.99
CA VAL A 166 9.58 21.29 1.04
C VAL A 166 8.97 21.30 2.45
N ILE A 167 9.74 20.93 3.48
CA ILE A 167 9.26 21.00 4.87
C ILE A 167 8.90 22.44 5.22
N GLY A 168 7.69 22.63 5.79
CA GLY A 168 7.13 23.95 6.11
C GLY A 168 6.48 24.66 4.92
N MET A 169 6.52 24.08 3.72
CA MET A 169 5.77 24.61 2.57
C MET A 169 4.34 24.08 2.60
N SER A 170 3.41 24.85 2.01
CA SER A 170 2.01 24.49 1.90
C SER A 170 1.61 24.23 0.46
N PHE A 171 0.53 23.47 0.29
CA PHE A 171 -0.17 23.25 -0.97
C PHE A 171 -1.67 23.10 -0.70
N ASP A 172 -2.47 23.29 -1.74
CA ASP A 172 -3.92 23.13 -1.66
C ASP A 172 -4.34 21.70 -1.98
N TYR A 173 -5.14 21.08 -1.12
CA TYR A 173 -5.82 19.80 -1.40
C TYR A 173 -7.31 20.05 -1.54
N THR A 174 -7.86 19.67 -2.70
CA THR A 174 -9.28 19.84 -3.04
C THR A 174 -9.97 18.47 -3.03
N LEU A 175 -10.99 18.36 -2.21
CA LEU A 175 -11.84 17.17 -2.07
C LEU A 175 -13.31 17.60 -2.24
N TYR A 176 -14.03 16.98 -3.18
CA TYR A 176 -15.43 17.29 -3.51
C TYR A 176 -15.73 18.80 -3.72
N GLY A 177 -14.77 19.52 -4.28
CA GLY A 177 -14.90 20.96 -4.55
C GLY A 177 -14.56 21.88 -3.38
N VAL A 178 -14.26 21.34 -2.20
CA VAL A 178 -13.77 22.10 -1.06
C VAL A 178 -12.25 22.04 -1.03
N THR A 179 -11.60 23.20 -0.93
CA THR A 179 -10.13 23.30 -0.91
C THR A 179 -9.65 23.64 0.50
N GLN A 180 -8.63 22.93 0.97
CA GLN A 180 -7.94 23.18 2.22
C GLN A 180 -6.43 23.23 1.99
N GLU A 181 -5.77 24.18 2.65
CA GLU A 181 -4.32 24.33 2.63
C GLU A 181 -3.69 23.41 3.67
N PHE A 182 -2.73 22.57 3.25
CA PHE A 182 -1.96 21.68 4.13
C PHE A 182 -0.48 22.07 4.16
N THR A 183 0.10 22.09 5.36
CA THR A 183 1.53 22.33 5.56
C THR A 183 2.29 21.00 5.66
N ILE A 184 3.36 20.86 4.89
CA ILE A 184 4.19 19.67 4.86
C ILE A 184 5.10 19.65 6.08
N VAL A 185 4.93 18.67 6.97
CA VAL A 185 5.76 18.46 8.16
C VAL A 185 6.72 17.29 8.03
N GLY A 186 6.47 16.37 7.08
CA GLY A 186 7.31 15.22 6.84
C GLY A 186 7.34 14.77 5.39
N ILE A 187 8.41 14.06 5.04
CA ILE A 187 8.56 13.38 3.76
C ILE A 187 8.86 11.91 4.07
N ARG A 188 8.00 11.04 3.54
CA ARG A 188 8.17 9.59 3.55
C ARG A 188 8.93 9.15 2.31
N LYS A 189 9.79 8.15 2.44
CA LYS A 189 10.44 7.50 1.30
C LYS A 189 9.38 6.91 0.36
N ASP A 190 9.63 6.94 -0.94
CA ASP A 190 8.77 6.25 -1.90
C ASP A 190 8.91 4.73 -1.74
N ASN A 191 7.78 4.02 -1.82
CA ASN A 191 7.79 2.56 -1.90
C ASN A 191 8.26 2.06 -3.27
N ALA A 192 8.66 0.79 -3.33
CA ALA A 192 9.21 0.19 -4.54
C ALA A 192 8.21 0.17 -5.71
N SER A 193 6.90 0.07 -5.46
CA SER A 193 5.90 0.02 -6.52
C SER A 193 5.75 1.36 -7.25
N LYS A 194 5.90 2.48 -6.56
CA LYS A 194 5.98 3.80 -7.22
C LYS A 194 7.23 3.96 -8.08
N LEU A 195 8.36 3.38 -7.65
CA LEU A 195 9.60 3.38 -8.43
C LEU A 195 9.47 2.59 -9.73
N PHE A 196 8.65 1.53 -9.76
CA PHE A 196 8.37 0.72 -10.95
C PHE A 196 7.17 1.22 -11.77
N GLY A 197 6.57 2.38 -11.42
CA GLY A 197 5.45 2.98 -12.15
C GLY A 197 4.11 2.26 -11.98
N MET A 198 3.99 1.34 -11.02
CA MET A 198 2.73 0.62 -10.72
C MET A 198 1.76 1.47 -9.91
N GLY A 199 2.21 2.52 -9.20
CA GLY A 199 1.35 3.53 -8.60
C GLY A 199 1.29 4.75 -9.52
N GLY A 200 0.22 4.96 -10.25
CA GLY A 200 -0.02 5.94 -11.31
C GLY A 200 0.98 7.10 -11.39
N ASN A 201 1.64 7.24 -12.53
CA ASN A 201 2.63 8.31 -12.77
C ASN A 201 1.99 9.68 -12.51
N GLY A 202 2.46 10.38 -11.48
CA GLY A 202 2.06 11.75 -11.17
C GLY A 202 1.03 11.91 -10.05
N THR A 203 0.45 10.82 -9.50
CA THR A 203 -0.47 10.92 -8.35
C THR A 203 0.28 11.33 -7.08
N VAL A 204 -0.18 12.40 -6.45
CA VAL A 204 0.34 12.90 -5.16
C VAL A 204 -0.23 12.05 -4.03
N THR A 205 0.62 11.51 -3.18
CA THR A 205 0.21 10.76 -1.98
C THR A 205 0.37 11.62 -0.75
N ILE A 206 -0.68 11.69 0.07
CA ILE A 206 -0.79 12.54 1.25
C ILE A 206 -1.24 11.69 2.43
N GLU A 207 -0.63 11.88 3.59
CA GLU A 207 -1.09 11.35 4.87
C GLU A 207 -1.36 12.54 5.81
N ALA A 208 -2.54 12.59 6.44
CA ALA A 208 -2.95 13.74 7.26
C ALA A 208 -3.86 13.30 8.44
N PRO A 209 -4.00 14.14 9.49
CA PRO A 209 -4.91 13.86 10.59
C PRO A 209 -6.37 13.80 10.13
N ILE A 210 -7.11 12.74 10.52
CA ILE A 210 -8.51 12.55 10.11
C ILE A 210 -9.44 13.62 10.68
N SER A 211 -9.09 14.26 11.79
CA SER A 211 -9.86 15.38 12.35
C SER A 211 -9.98 16.58 11.39
N THR A 212 -9.04 16.72 10.45
CA THR A 212 -9.10 17.76 9.42
C THR A 212 -10.23 17.56 8.42
N ILE A 213 -10.79 16.34 8.32
CA ILE A 213 -11.93 16.01 7.45
C ILE A 213 -13.20 16.68 7.98
N SER A 214 -13.51 16.55 9.27
CA SER A 214 -14.68 17.18 9.86
C SER A 214 -14.51 18.70 9.96
N ASP A 215 -13.37 19.18 10.43
CA ASP A 215 -13.09 20.60 10.61
C ASP A 215 -12.96 21.36 9.28
N GLY A 216 -12.23 20.78 8.33
CA GLY A 216 -11.91 21.46 7.07
C GLY A 216 -12.93 21.25 5.97
N TYR A 217 -13.51 20.05 5.87
CA TYR A 217 -14.41 19.67 4.78
C TYR A 217 -15.87 19.53 5.21
N GLY A 218 -16.16 19.60 6.52
CA GLY A 218 -17.51 19.52 7.05
C GLY A 218 -18.17 18.15 6.98
N PHE A 219 -17.38 17.08 6.82
CA PHE A 219 -17.90 15.73 6.84
C PHE A 219 -18.06 15.23 8.27
N TYR A 220 -19.18 14.57 8.53
CA TYR A 220 -19.33 13.80 9.75
C TYR A 220 -18.51 12.51 9.64
N VAL A 221 -17.61 12.28 10.58
CA VAL A 221 -16.70 11.12 10.57
C VAL A 221 -17.23 10.09 11.57
N GLU A 222 -17.75 8.98 11.05
CA GLU A 222 -18.06 7.77 11.82
C GLU A 222 -17.00 6.71 11.52
N TYR A 223 -16.41 6.16 12.55
CA TYR A 223 -15.36 5.14 12.36
C TYR A 223 -16.01 3.76 12.16
N THR A 224 -16.24 3.40 10.90
CA THR A 224 -16.69 2.06 10.51
C THR A 224 -15.52 1.12 10.21
N ASP A 225 -14.32 1.70 10.01
CA ASP A 225 -13.10 1.01 9.65
C ASP A 225 -11.95 1.40 10.56
N LEU A 226 -11.24 0.41 11.08
CA LEU A 226 -10.01 0.60 11.84
C LEU A 226 -8.87 -0.18 11.19
N LEU A 227 -7.71 0.46 11.12
CA LEU A 227 -6.45 -0.18 10.83
C LEU A 227 -5.72 -0.44 12.14
N ILE A 228 -5.37 -1.69 12.37
CA ILE A 228 -4.57 -2.12 13.51
C ILE A 228 -3.25 -2.64 12.99
N VAL A 229 -2.18 -2.24 13.61
CA VAL A 229 -0.83 -2.71 13.29
C VAL A 229 -0.33 -3.53 14.47
N SER A 230 -0.03 -4.80 14.24
CA SER A 230 0.58 -5.67 15.25
C SER A 230 2.09 -5.46 15.34
N ASP A 231 2.66 -5.78 16.47
CA ASP A 231 4.11 -5.83 16.66
C ASP A 231 4.64 -7.16 16.07
N GLY A 232 4.86 -7.13 14.75
CA GLY A 232 5.26 -8.27 13.95
C GLY A 232 4.11 -8.99 13.24
N ALA A 233 4.37 -9.43 12.01
CA ALA A 233 3.39 -10.10 11.15
C ALA A 233 2.92 -11.44 11.73
N GLU A 234 3.78 -12.11 12.49
CA GLU A 234 3.48 -13.39 13.18
C GLU A 234 2.41 -13.26 14.24
N ASN A 235 2.25 -12.07 14.83
CA ASN A 235 1.26 -11.79 15.86
C ASN A 235 -0.11 -11.41 15.28
N ALA A 236 -0.18 -11.02 14.02
CA ALA A 236 -1.36 -10.43 13.39
C ALA A 236 -2.61 -11.31 13.50
N ALA A 237 -2.49 -12.62 13.29
CA ALA A 237 -3.63 -13.54 13.37
C ALA A 237 -4.21 -13.66 14.80
N GLN A 238 -3.35 -13.59 15.83
CA GLN A 238 -3.80 -13.63 17.22
C GLN A 238 -4.39 -12.28 17.64
N VAL A 239 -3.72 -11.19 17.28
CA VAL A 239 -4.22 -9.82 17.52
C VAL A 239 -5.60 -9.64 16.90
N ALA A 240 -5.79 -10.08 15.65
CA ALA A 240 -7.07 -10.01 14.96
C ALA A 240 -8.21 -10.68 15.74
N LYS A 241 -7.98 -11.91 16.25
CA LYS A 241 -8.97 -12.65 17.06
C LYS A 241 -9.28 -11.95 18.38
N ASP A 242 -8.25 -11.43 19.05
CA ASP A 242 -8.43 -10.78 20.35
C ASP A 242 -9.15 -9.43 20.20
N VAL A 243 -8.88 -8.69 19.13
CA VAL A 243 -9.57 -7.45 18.78
C VAL A 243 -11.05 -7.70 18.49
N VAL A 244 -11.39 -8.66 17.62
CA VAL A 244 -12.79 -9.00 17.34
C VAL A 244 -13.53 -9.35 18.62
N ARG A 245 -12.95 -10.25 19.43
CA ARG A 245 -13.55 -10.64 20.71
C ARG A 245 -13.75 -9.47 21.66
N LEU A 246 -12.80 -8.54 21.74
CA LEU A 246 -12.90 -7.34 22.57
C LEU A 246 -14.04 -6.45 22.10
N LEU A 247 -14.08 -6.13 20.81
CA LEU A 247 -15.07 -5.24 20.21
C LEU A 247 -16.47 -5.86 20.23
N GLU A 248 -16.63 -7.14 19.91
CA GLU A 248 -17.92 -7.85 20.03
C GLU A 248 -18.50 -7.79 21.44
N ASN A 249 -17.64 -7.96 22.47
CA ASN A 249 -18.06 -7.86 23.86
C ASN A 249 -18.44 -6.43 24.24
N ARG A 250 -17.71 -5.42 23.78
CA ARG A 250 -17.99 -4.02 24.08
C ARG A 250 -19.30 -3.54 23.46
N HIS A 251 -19.56 -3.97 22.24
CA HIS A 251 -20.76 -3.58 21.48
C HIS A 251 -21.95 -4.55 21.67
N GLY A 252 -21.76 -5.65 22.40
CA GLY A 252 -22.83 -6.62 22.66
C GLY A 252 -23.30 -7.40 21.43
N VAL A 253 -22.46 -7.52 20.41
CA VAL A 253 -22.76 -8.14 19.10
C VAL A 253 -22.10 -9.50 18.91
N ARG A 254 -21.81 -10.20 20.01
CA ARG A 254 -21.10 -11.48 19.97
C ARG A 254 -21.85 -12.52 19.16
N GLY A 255 -21.15 -13.11 18.17
CA GLY A 255 -21.71 -14.15 17.30
C GLY A 255 -22.66 -13.65 16.23
N GLN A 256 -22.81 -12.35 16.03
CA GLN A 256 -23.69 -11.75 15.02
C GLN A 256 -22.98 -11.42 13.71
N ASN A 257 -21.69 -11.75 13.57
CA ASN A 257 -20.86 -11.38 12.41
C ASN A 257 -20.89 -9.87 12.07
N ALA A 258 -21.10 -9.03 13.10
CA ALA A 258 -21.20 -7.58 12.94
C ALA A 258 -19.83 -6.90 12.79
N ILE A 259 -18.74 -7.60 13.15
CA ILE A 259 -17.38 -7.11 13.04
C ILE A 259 -16.58 -8.09 12.20
N LEU A 260 -16.07 -7.61 11.10
CA LEU A 260 -15.26 -8.37 10.17
C LEU A 260 -13.80 -7.97 10.30
N VAL A 261 -12.93 -8.94 10.09
CA VAL A 261 -11.49 -8.71 10.12
C VAL A 261 -10.86 -9.28 8.86
N GLN A 262 -10.00 -8.51 8.26
CA GLN A 262 -9.17 -8.94 7.15
C GLN A 262 -7.71 -8.83 7.57
N ASN A 263 -7.05 -9.97 7.67
CA ASN A 263 -5.63 -10.05 7.92
C ASN A 263 -4.89 -10.06 6.58
N PHE A 264 -3.93 -9.19 6.42
CA PHE A 264 -3.15 -9.07 5.20
C PHE A 264 -2.39 -10.35 4.84
N ASN A 265 -1.96 -11.13 5.83
CA ASN A 265 -1.31 -12.43 5.61
C ASN A 265 -2.22 -13.46 4.93
N ASP A 266 -3.55 -13.38 5.18
CA ASP A 266 -4.52 -14.25 4.53
C ASP A 266 -4.68 -13.89 3.05
N ILE A 267 -4.65 -12.59 2.72
CA ILE A 267 -4.64 -12.11 1.33
C ILE A 267 -3.38 -12.61 0.61
N MET A 268 -2.23 -12.52 1.26
CA MET A 268 -0.96 -12.99 0.70
C MET A 268 -0.99 -14.47 0.38
N SER A 269 -1.49 -15.29 1.29
CA SER A 269 -1.57 -16.74 1.08
C SER A 269 -2.53 -17.11 -0.06
N GLN A 270 -3.62 -16.38 -0.23
CA GLN A 270 -4.55 -16.55 -1.36
C GLN A 270 -3.91 -16.11 -2.68
N MET A 271 -3.18 -15.00 -2.69
CA MET A 271 -2.46 -14.53 -3.88
C MET A 271 -1.37 -15.51 -4.32
N ASP A 272 -0.61 -16.08 -3.39
CA ASP A 272 0.38 -17.10 -3.70
C ASP A 272 -0.25 -18.37 -4.31
N GLN A 273 -1.45 -18.74 -3.87
CA GLN A 273 -2.20 -19.87 -4.47
C GLN A 273 -2.69 -19.56 -5.90
N ILE A 274 -3.02 -18.30 -6.20
CA ILE A 274 -3.46 -17.87 -7.54
C ILE A 274 -2.27 -17.79 -8.51
N LEU A 275 -1.08 -17.42 -7.99
CA LEU A 275 0.13 -17.19 -8.80
C LEU A 275 1.03 -18.43 -8.91
N SER A 276 0.69 -19.54 -8.25
CA SER A 276 1.42 -20.80 -8.30
C SER A 276 0.86 -21.73 -9.39
#